data_02583a74b034b782b3ef43d069004e4d
#
_entry.id   02583a74b034b782b3ef43d069004e4d
#
_cell.length_a   1.000
_cell.length_b   1.000
_cell.length_c   1.000
_cell.angle_alpha   90.00
_cell.angle_beta   90.00
_cell.angle_gamma   90.00
#
_symmetry.space_group_name_H-M   'P 1'
#
loop_
_entity.id
_entity.type
_entity.pdbx_description
1 polymer ?
#
loop_
_entity_poly.entity_id
_entity_poly.type
_entity_poly.pdbx_seq_one_letter_code
_entity_poly.pdbx_strand_id
1 'polypeptide(L)'
;MSYFIRNANTYRIASDEALDIQNVLPVGNYTIKADPMTGALYLEMVDSFPQVKKLYGNTTRHADRILRTFMDRPNSTGVMLNGEKGSGKTLLTKNIAVELARQHDVPTIVINQPLCGENFNTFIQSIDQACIILFDEFEKVYDRDDQEKILTLLDGVFPSKKLFLITSNDKYRVDYHMRNRPGRIFYLLDFKGLDSTFIREYCEDNLKNTSQID
;
A
#
# COMPACT_ATOMS: atom_id res chain seq x y z
N MET A 1 27.41 3.75 -27.70
CA MET A 1 28.46 3.80 -26.66
C MET A 1 28.34 2.58 -25.76
N SER A 2 29.46 2.15 -25.14
CA SER A 2 29.42 1.09 -24.11
C SER A 2 29.54 1.75 -22.74
N TYR A 3 28.68 1.35 -21.81
CA TYR A 3 28.71 1.75 -20.40
C TYR A 3 29.23 0.61 -19.54
N PHE A 4 29.84 0.95 -18.42
CA PHE A 4 30.31 -0.02 -17.44
C PHE A 4 29.51 0.18 -16.16
N ILE A 5 28.57 -0.74 -15.87
CA ILE A 5 27.81 -0.75 -14.63
C ILE A 5 28.70 -1.38 -13.55
N ARG A 6 29.06 -0.58 -12.55
CA ARG A 6 29.87 -1.05 -11.42
C ARG A 6 28.98 -1.57 -10.31
N ASN A 7 29.30 -2.76 -9.83
CA ASN A 7 28.75 -3.31 -8.58
C ASN A 7 29.94 -3.80 -7.72
N ALA A 8 30.22 -3.09 -6.63
CA ALA A 8 31.42 -3.28 -5.81
C ALA A 8 32.70 -3.29 -6.67
N ASN A 9 33.37 -4.46 -6.80
CA ASN A 9 34.58 -4.63 -7.59
C ASN A 9 34.34 -5.25 -8.97
N THR A 10 33.10 -5.44 -9.37
CA THR A 10 32.72 -6.01 -10.68
C THR A 10 32.17 -4.95 -11.62
N TYR A 11 32.42 -5.12 -12.91
CA TYR A 11 31.91 -4.24 -13.96
C TYR A 11 31.19 -5.09 -15.01
N ARG A 12 29.97 -4.70 -15.35
CA ARG A 12 29.20 -5.29 -16.45
C ARG A 12 29.17 -4.30 -17.61
N ILE A 13 29.33 -4.79 -18.82
CA ILE A 13 29.21 -3.95 -20.02
C ILE A 13 27.73 -3.89 -20.39
N ALA A 14 27.23 -2.67 -20.62
CA ALA A 14 25.88 -2.42 -21.12
C ALA A 14 25.93 -1.46 -22.31
N SER A 15 25.00 -1.59 -23.25
CA SER A 15 24.79 -0.67 -24.35
C SER A 15 23.83 0.47 -23.92
N ASP A 16 23.85 1.60 -24.64
CA ASP A 16 22.91 2.71 -24.45
C ASP A 16 21.44 2.25 -24.47
N GLU A 17 21.12 1.28 -25.34
CA GLU A 17 19.78 0.74 -25.49
C GLU A 17 19.32 -0.13 -24.31
N ALA A 18 20.27 -0.61 -23.48
CA ALA A 18 20.00 -1.47 -22.33
C ALA A 18 19.88 -0.71 -21.00
N LEU A 19 20.14 0.60 -20.98
CA LEU A 19 20.15 1.45 -19.78
C LEU A 19 19.13 2.57 -19.93
N ASP A 20 17.94 2.34 -19.42
CA ASP A 20 16.95 3.39 -19.15
C ASP A 20 17.07 3.78 -17.67
N ILE A 21 17.84 4.85 -17.39
CA ILE A 21 18.05 5.34 -16.03
C ILE A 21 17.02 6.43 -15.75
N GLN A 22 16.11 6.15 -14.85
CA GLN A 22 15.09 7.09 -14.40
C GLN A 22 15.41 7.58 -12.99
N ASN A 23 15.28 8.88 -12.76
CA ASN A 23 15.50 9.50 -11.45
C ASN A 23 14.29 9.34 -10.51
N VAL A 24 13.14 9.00 -11.05
CA VAL A 24 11.87 8.85 -10.33
C VAL A 24 11.20 7.58 -10.80
N LEU A 25 10.72 6.77 -9.86
CA LEU A 25 9.90 5.61 -10.18
C LEU A 25 8.58 6.08 -10.83
N PRO A 26 8.26 5.68 -12.06
CA PRO A 26 7.04 6.11 -12.73
C PRO A 26 5.78 5.80 -11.92
N VAL A 27 4.74 6.60 -12.13
CA VAL A 27 3.42 6.34 -11.53
C VAL A 27 2.88 5.01 -12.01
N GLY A 28 2.47 4.17 -11.08
CA GLY A 28 1.95 2.83 -11.38
C GLY A 28 1.88 1.96 -10.15
N ASN A 29 1.47 0.73 -10.37
CA ASN A 29 1.47 -0.30 -9.35
C ASN A 29 2.65 -1.24 -9.57
N TYR A 30 3.29 -1.61 -8.48
CA TYR A 30 4.47 -2.47 -8.49
C TYR A 30 4.30 -3.60 -7.48
N THR A 31 4.94 -4.72 -7.75
CA THR A 31 5.17 -5.78 -6.77
C THR A 31 6.67 -5.95 -6.57
N ILE A 32 7.06 -6.53 -5.43
CA ILE A 32 8.46 -6.83 -5.15
C ILE A 32 8.73 -8.27 -5.55
N LYS A 33 9.82 -8.46 -6.28
CA LYS A 33 10.35 -9.78 -6.64
C LYS A 33 11.77 -9.92 -6.13
N ALA A 34 12.22 -11.15 -5.97
CA ALA A 34 13.60 -11.47 -5.68
C ALA A 34 14.25 -12.14 -6.89
N ASP A 35 15.42 -11.70 -7.24
CA ASP A 35 16.25 -12.38 -8.26
C ASP A 35 16.62 -13.79 -7.75
N PRO A 36 16.32 -14.86 -8.50
CA PRO A 36 16.52 -16.22 -8.03
C PRO A 36 17.99 -16.60 -7.78
N MET A 37 18.93 -15.92 -8.44
CA MET A 37 20.35 -16.22 -8.32
C MET A 37 21.05 -15.42 -7.24
N THR A 38 20.65 -14.16 -7.06
CA THR A 38 21.33 -13.22 -6.16
C THR A 38 20.54 -12.93 -4.90
N GLY A 39 19.23 -13.21 -4.88
CA GLY A 39 18.31 -12.81 -3.81
C GLY A 39 18.04 -11.31 -3.77
N ALA A 40 18.58 -10.52 -4.71
CA ALA A 40 18.37 -9.09 -4.77
C ALA A 40 16.90 -8.76 -5.06
N LEU A 41 16.33 -7.85 -4.28
CA LEU A 41 14.96 -7.40 -4.48
C LEU A 41 14.90 -6.37 -5.61
N TYR A 42 13.82 -6.41 -6.39
CA TYR A 42 13.52 -5.44 -7.44
C TYR A 42 12.02 -5.20 -7.55
N LEU A 43 11.65 -4.08 -8.17
CA LEU A 43 10.26 -3.73 -8.46
C LEU A 43 9.87 -4.22 -9.85
N GLU A 44 8.74 -4.90 -9.95
CA GLU A 44 8.11 -5.30 -11.20
C GLU A 44 6.78 -4.56 -11.34
N MET A 45 6.61 -3.81 -12.45
CA MET A 45 5.36 -3.11 -12.72
C MET A 45 4.25 -4.12 -12.99
N VAL A 46 3.07 -3.87 -12.42
CA VAL A 46 1.88 -4.70 -12.58
C VAL A 46 0.71 -3.86 -13.06
N ASP A 47 -0.39 -4.50 -13.45
CA ASP A 47 -1.58 -3.83 -13.94
C ASP A 47 -2.11 -2.77 -12.97
N SER A 48 -2.61 -1.68 -13.54
CA SER A 48 -3.25 -0.62 -12.77
C SER A 48 -4.53 -1.11 -12.09
N PHE A 49 -4.78 -0.60 -10.89
CA PHE A 49 -6.06 -0.86 -10.23
C PHE A 49 -7.22 -0.29 -11.05
N PRO A 50 -8.34 -1.01 -11.14
CA PRO A 50 -9.52 -0.48 -11.82
C PRO A 50 -10.01 0.77 -11.09
N GLN A 51 -10.37 1.78 -11.87
CA GLN A 51 -10.94 2.99 -11.30
C GLN A 51 -12.27 2.66 -10.60
N VAL A 52 -12.37 3.05 -9.34
CA VAL A 52 -13.61 2.94 -8.57
C VAL A 52 -14.53 4.07 -9.00
N LYS A 53 -15.68 3.74 -9.56
CA LYS A 53 -16.63 4.75 -10.05
C LYS A 53 -17.15 5.66 -8.94
N LYS A 54 -17.47 5.07 -7.77
CA LYS A 54 -17.99 5.78 -6.60
C LYS A 54 -17.70 4.97 -5.35
N LEU A 55 -17.29 5.65 -4.29
CA LEU A 55 -17.30 5.10 -2.94
C LEU A 55 -18.62 5.46 -2.27
N TYR A 56 -19.14 4.59 -1.42
CA TYR A 56 -20.42 4.76 -0.76
C TYR A 56 -20.28 4.88 0.76
N GLY A 57 -21.22 5.58 1.38
CA GLY A 57 -21.30 5.72 2.83
C GLY A 57 -20.04 6.36 3.45
N ASN A 58 -19.65 5.87 4.62
CA ASN A 58 -18.49 6.38 5.35
C ASN A 58 -17.14 6.15 4.66
N THR A 59 -17.10 5.32 3.62
CA THR A 59 -15.86 4.98 2.90
C THR A 59 -15.24 6.20 2.23
N THR A 60 -16.07 7.08 1.64
CA THR A 60 -15.62 8.36 1.05
C THR A 60 -14.95 9.24 2.10
N ARG A 61 -15.58 9.41 3.25
CA ARG A 61 -15.02 10.21 4.35
C ARG A 61 -13.69 9.67 4.86
N HIS A 62 -13.55 8.35 4.93
CA HIS A 62 -12.28 7.73 5.31
C HIS A 62 -11.20 7.96 4.26
N ALA A 63 -11.51 7.83 2.97
CA ALA A 63 -10.58 8.14 1.88
C ALA A 63 -10.05 9.56 1.97
N ASP A 64 -10.94 10.56 2.00
CA ASP A 64 -10.58 11.98 2.09
C ASP A 64 -9.71 12.29 3.30
N ARG A 65 -10.05 11.72 4.45
CA ARG A 65 -9.29 11.91 5.68
C ARG A 65 -7.88 11.36 5.58
N ILE A 66 -7.70 10.15 5.04
CA ILE A 66 -6.40 9.52 4.86
C ILE A 66 -5.56 10.31 3.87
N LEU A 67 -6.14 10.69 2.71
CA LEU A 67 -5.47 11.47 1.68
C LEU A 67 -4.94 12.79 2.23
N ARG A 68 -5.80 13.60 2.87
CA ARG A 68 -5.40 14.87 3.48
C ARG A 68 -4.29 14.66 4.51
N THR A 69 -4.45 13.70 5.41
CA THR A 69 -3.44 13.44 6.45
C THR A 69 -2.10 13.06 5.84
N PHE A 70 -2.07 12.20 4.82
CA PHE A 70 -0.82 11.83 4.16
C PHE A 70 -0.17 13.04 3.47
N MET A 71 -0.96 13.90 2.86
CA MET A 71 -0.43 15.11 2.21
C MET A 71 0.11 16.13 3.21
N ASP A 72 -0.58 16.36 4.32
CA ASP A 72 -0.23 17.38 5.30
C ASP A 72 0.92 16.95 6.23
N ARG A 73 1.09 15.67 6.49
CA ARG A 73 2.14 15.18 7.40
C ARG A 73 3.50 15.12 6.73
N PRO A 74 4.58 15.53 7.40
CA PRO A 74 5.94 15.36 6.91
C PRO A 74 6.43 13.90 7.02
N ASN A 75 5.90 13.14 7.98
CA ASN A 75 6.31 11.77 8.29
C ASN A 75 5.40 10.74 7.63
N SER A 76 5.88 9.50 7.57
CA SER A 76 5.10 8.35 7.12
C SER A 76 3.80 8.18 7.91
N THR A 77 2.79 7.62 7.29
CA THR A 77 1.46 7.43 7.86
C THR A 77 1.04 5.97 7.73
N GLY A 78 0.80 5.31 8.85
CA GLY A 78 0.24 3.96 8.88
C GLY A 78 -1.28 4.00 9.01
N VAL A 79 -1.96 3.22 8.19
CA VAL A 79 -3.43 3.04 8.22
C VAL A 79 -3.74 1.56 8.23
N MET A 80 -4.46 1.12 9.23
CA MET A 80 -4.94 -0.24 9.33
C MET A 80 -6.46 -0.29 9.16
N LEU A 81 -6.91 -1.08 8.20
CA LEU A 81 -8.31 -1.32 7.89
C LEU A 81 -8.65 -2.75 8.30
N ASN A 82 -9.46 -2.88 9.33
CA ASN A 82 -9.85 -4.17 9.86
C ASN A 82 -11.35 -4.39 9.69
N GLY A 83 -11.78 -5.63 9.51
CA GLY A 83 -13.20 -6.00 9.42
C GLY A 83 -13.45 -7.20 8.52
N GLU A 84 -14.66 -7.69 8.49
CA GLU A 84 -15.04 -8.88 7.75
C GLU A 84 -14.73 -8.81 6.26
N LYS A 85 -14.57 -9.98 5.64
CA LYS A 85 -14.38 -10.08 4.19
C LYS A 85 -15.60 -9.48 3.47
N GLY A 86 -15.32 -8.71 2.40
CA GLY A 86 -16.38 -8.04 1.63
C GLY A 86 -16.84 -6.68 2.21
N SER A 87 -16.29 -6.22 3.33
CA SER A 87 -16.67 -4.93 3.95
C SER A 87 -16.12 -3.67 3.24
N GLY A 88 -15.42 -3.80 2.11
CA GLY A 88 -14.94 -2.67 1.31
C GLY A 88 -13.50 -2.20 1.60
N LYS A 89 -12.76 -2.84 2.50
CA LYS A 89 -11.38 -2.46 2.86
C LYS A 89 -10.44 -2.35 1.65
N THR A 90 -10.33 -3.42 0.87
CA THR A 90 -9.48 -3.47 -0.34
C THR A 90 -9.97 -2.47 -1.40
N LEU A 91 -11.28 -2.22 -1.49
CA LEU A 91 -11.83 -1.20 -2.38
C LEU A 91 -11.35 0.20 -1.97
N LEU A 92 -11.40 0.52 -0.68
CA LEU A 92 -10.91 1.79 -0.15
C LEU A 92 -9.40 1.97 -0.39
N THR A 93 -8.58 0.94 -0.12
CA THR A 93 -7.13 1.06 -0.35
C THR A 93 -6.78 1.27 -1.81
N LYS A 94 -7.45 0.56 -2.72
CA LYS A 94 -7.28 0.74 -4.17
C LYS A 94 -7.73 2.12 -4.63
N ASN A 95 -8.84 2.64 -4.11
CA ASN A 95 -9.28 4.00 -4.43
C ASN A 95 -8.27 5.06 -3.97
N ILE A 96 -7.74 4.95 -2.75
CA ILE A 96 -6.70 5.85 -2.24
C ILE A 96 -5.46 5.80 -3.15
N ALA A 97 -5.04 4.60 -3.58
CA ALA A 97 -3.92 4.43 -4.49
C ALA A 97 -4.15 5.11 -5.84
N VAL A 98 -5.32 4.92 -6.44
CA VAL A 98 -5.69 5.55 -7.72
C VAL A 98 -5.75 7.08 -7.60
N GLU A 99 -6.32 7.61 -6.52
CA GLU A 99 -6.40 9.06 -6.31
C GLU A 99 -5.02 9.70 -6.09
N LEU A 100 -4.14 9.10 -5.28
CA LEU A 100 -2.77 9.59 -5.06
C LEU A 100 -1.92 9.47 -6.34
N ALA A 101 -2.08 8.42 -7.11
CA ALA A 101 -1.42 8.27 -8.40
C ALA A 101 -1.85 9.38 -9.37
N ARG A 102 -3.17 9.66 -9.44
CA ARG A 102 -3.74 10.65 -10.37
C ARG A 102 -3.44 12.10 -10.01
N GLN A 103 -3.44 12.43 -8.70
CA GLN A 103 -3.37 13.82 -8.23
C GLN A 103 -1.95 14.24 -7.82
N HIS A 104 -1.11 13.28 -7.43
CA HIS A 104 0.18 13.56 -6.79
C HIS A 104 1.33 12.70 -7.30
N ASP A 105 1.13 11.95 -8.37
CA ASP A 105 2.14 11.08 -9.00
C ASP A 105 2.78 10.07 -8.01
N VAL A 106 2.01 9.59 -7.02
CA VAL A 106 2.50 8.67 -6.00
C VAL A 106 2.33 7.22 -6.47
N PRO A 107 3.43 6.45 -6.66
CA PRO A 107 3.36 5.05 -7.03
C PRO A 107 2.93 4.17 -5.84
N THR A 108 2.38 2.99 -6.16
CA THR A 108 1.95 1.99 -5.17
C THR A 108 2.77 0.72 -5.28
N ILE A 109 3.30 0.25 -4.17
CA ILE A 109 4.00 -1.03 -4.05
C ILE A 109 3.11 -1.99 -3.28
N VAL A 110 2.67 -3.07 -3.93
CA VAL A 110 1.79 -4.08 -3.37
C VAL A 110 2.62 -5.23 -2.84
N ILE A 111 2.47 -5.51 -1.56
CA ILE A 111 3.16 -6.60 -0.89
C ILE A 111 2.18 -7.79 -0.78
N ASN A 112 2.40 -8.79 -1.60
CA ASN A 112 1.58 -10.01 -1.69
C ASN A 112 2.35 -11.29 -1.34
N GLN A 113 3.57 -11.15 -0.81
CA GLN A 113 4.45 -12.22 -0.38
C GLN A 113 4.96 -11.92 1.04
N PRO A 114 5.36 -12.93 1.82
CA PRO A 114 5.84 -12.73 3.20
C PRO A 114 7.26 -12.14 3.23
N LEU A 115 7.43 -10.96 2.62
CA LEU A 115 8.70 -10.22 2.63
C LEU A 115 8.82 -9.45 3.94
N CYS A 116 9.88 -9.73 4.70
CA CYS A 116 10.17 -9.07 5.97
C CYS A 116 11.67 -9.14 6.30
N GLY A 117 12.07 -8.48 7.38
CA GLY A 117 13.45 -8.47 7.87
C GLY A 117 14.32 -7.39 7.24
N GLU A 118 15.63 -7.45 7.54
CA GLU A 118 16.56 -6.35 7.26
C GLU A 118 16.71 -6.02 5.77
N ASN A 119 16.81 -7.04 4.92
CA ASN A 119 16.95 -6.86 3.47
C ASN A 119 15.71 -6.15 2.88
N PHE A 120 14.53 -6.56 3.30
CA PHE A 120 13.27 -5.92 2.88
C PHE A 120 13.17 -4.49 3.40
N ASN A 121 13.50 -4.25 4.68
CA ASN A 121 13.46 -2.93 5.28
C ASN A 121 14.43 -1.96 4.56
N THR A 122 15.65 -2.40 4.28
CA THR A 122 16.66 -1.64 3.54
C THR A 122 16.18 -1.33 2.12
N PHE A 123 15.55 -2.30 1.45
CA PHE A 123 14.99 -2.10 0.12
C PHE A 123 13.89 -1.03 0.12
N ILE A 124 12.93 -1.08 1.04
CA ILE A 124 11.88 -0.05 1.14
C ILE A 124 12.47 1.32 1.51
N GLN A 125 13.48 1.36 2.39
CA GLN A 125 14.16 2.59 2.77
C GLN A 125 14.97 3.21 1.63
N SER A 126 15.45 2.41 0.70
CA SER A 126 16.21 2.92 -0.48
C SER A 126 15.33 3.67 -1.50
N ILE A 127 14.01 3.56 -1.40
CA ILE A 127 13.09 4.27 -2.30
C ILE A 127 12.99 5.74 -1.85
N ASP A 128 13.68 6.62 -2.57
CA ASP A 128 13.78 8.05 -2.25
C ASP A 128 12.67 8.87 -2.91
N GLN A 129 11.43 8.42 -2.76
CA GLN A 129 10.24 9.18 -3.13
C GLN A 129 9.04 8.76 -2.29
N ALA A 130 8.03 9.62 -2.21
CA ALA A 130 6.77 9.28 -1.58
C ALA A 130 6.11 8.12 -2.34
N CYS A 131 5.71 7.08 -1.63
CA CYS A 131 4.99 5.95 -2.21
C CYS A 131 4.01 5.32 -1.22
N ILE A 132 3.08 4.55 -1.75
CA ILE A 132 2.17 3.71 -0.96
C ILE A 132 2.80 2.33 -0.83
N ILE A 133 2.79 1.78 0.39
CA ILE A 133 3.13 0.39 0.67
C ILE A 133 1.84 -0.30 1.10
N LEU A 134 1.30 -1.14 0.24
CA LEU A 134 0.01 -1.82 0.46
C LEU A 134 0.23 -3.28 0.88
N PHE A 135 -0.17 -3.61 2.09
CA PHE A 135 -0.26 -4.97 2.61
C PHE A 135 -1.73 -5.42 2.60
N ASP A 136 -2.09 -6.29 1.68
CA ASP A 136 -3.46 -6.82 1.61
C ASP A 136 -3.56 -8.18 2.32
N GLU A 137 -4.62 -8.37 3.11
CA GLU A 137 -4.86 -9.55 3.94
C GLU A 137 -3.66 -9.92 4.84
N PHE A 138 -3.11 -8.93 5.52
CA PHE A 138 -1.87 -8.98 6.29
C PHE A 138 -1.78 -10.20 7.22
N GLU A 139 -2.83 -10.54 7.93
CA GLU A 139 -2.89 -11.66 8.88
C GLU A 139 -2.83 -13.04 8.23
N LYS A 140 -2.95 -13.10 6.90
CA LYS A 140 -2.81 -14.36 6.14
C LYS A 140 -1.40 -14.54 5.59
N VAL A 141 -0.74 -13.42 5.30
CA VAL A 141 0.60 -13.40 4.68
C VAL A 141 1.68 -13.51 5.75
N TYR A 142 1.47 -12.90 6.92
CA TYR A 142 2.47 -12.78 7.97
C TYR A 142 2.05 -13.53 9.23
N ASP A 143 2.88 -14.45 9.70
CA ASP A 143 2.77 -15.04 11.03
C ASP A 143 3.21 -14.03 12.12
N ARG A 144 3.18 -14.42 13.40
CA ARG A 144 3.51 -13.52 14.51
C ARG A 144 4.95 -13.02 14.48
N ASP A 145 5.90 -13.90 14.16
CA ASP A 145 7.32 -13.58 14.16
C ASP A 145 7.66 -12.63 13.01
N ASP A 146 7.00 -12.81 11.85
CA ASP A 146 7.15 -11.93 10.70
C ASP A 146 6.47 -10.58 10.94
N GLN A 147 5.34 -10.55 11.65
CA GLN A 147 4.69 -9.30 12.03
C GLN A 147 5.59 -8.42 12.90
N GLU A 148 6.38 -9.00 13.82
CA GLU A 148 7.37 -8.24 14.61
C GLU A 148 8.44 -7.60 13.72
N LYS A 149 8.88 -8.27 12.66
CA LYS A 149 9.84 -7.69 11.70
C LYS A 149 9.24 -6.54 10.91
N ILE A 150 7.95 -6.61 10.57
CA ILE A 150 7.22 -5.49 9.94
C ILE A 150 7.03 -4.31 10.89
N LEU A 151 6.90 -4.56 12.19
CA LEU A 151 6.90 -3.47 13.18
C LEU A 151 8.16 -2.61 13.09
N THR A 152 9.32 -3.22 12.88
CA THR A 152 10.60 -2.52 12.68
C THR A 152 10.57 -1.66 11.41
N LEU A 153 9.93 -2.13 10.35
CA LEU A 153 9.72 -1.32 9.14
C LEU A 153 8.86 -0.09 9.42
N LEU A 154 7.74 -0.27 10.13
CA LEU A 154 6.82 0.85 10.44
C LEU A 154 7.45 1.91 11.36
N ASP A 155 8.40 1.52 12.22
CA ASP A 155 9.20 2.43 13.06
C ASP A 155 10.38 3.05 12.29
N GLY A 156 10.61 2.65 11.05
CA GLY A 156 11.76 3.07 10.26
C GLY A 156 11.78 4.55 9.93
N VAL A 157 12.99 5.08 9.84
CA VAL A 157 13.23 6.42 9.30
C VAL A 157 13.41 6.30 7.79
N PHE A 158 12.62 7.06 7.04
CA PHE A 158 12.62 7.03 5.58
C PHE A 158 13.12 8.36 5.02
N PRO A 159 13.87 8.35 3.91
CA PRO A 159 14.29 9.58 3.23
C PRO A 159 13.09 10.37 2.67
N SER A 160 11.99 9.67 2.37
CA SER A 160 10.74 10.25 1.93
C SER A 160 9.55 9.56 2.61
N LYS A 161 8.44 10.28 2.82
CA LYS A 161 7.26 9.76 3.51
C LYS A 161 6.63 8.57 2.77
N LYS A 162 6.15 7.58 3.52
CA LYS A 162 5.43 6.41 3.04
C LYS A 162 4.00 6.40 3.59
N LEU A 163 3.05 5.96 2.76
CA LEU A 163 1.70 5.64 3.22
C LEU A 163 1.58 4.11 3.32
N PHE A 164 1.60 3.60 4.54
CA PHE A 164 1.37 2.18 4.80
C PHE A 164 -0.13 1.93 4.89
N LEU A 165 -0.67 1.16 3.95
CA LEU A 165 -2.06 0.69 3.95
C LEU A 165 -2.05 -0.81 4.27
N ILE A 166 -2.68 -1.19 5.37
CA ILE A 166 -2.69 -2.56 5.85
C ILE A 166 -4.15 -3.00 5.98
N THR A 167 -4.56 -4.05 5.26
CA THR A 167 -5.88 -4.64 5.44
C THR A 167 -5.80 -5.92 6.25
N SER A 168 -6.80 -6.16 7.11
CA SER A 168 -6.93 -7.39 7.88
C SER A 168 -8.41 -7.79 7.98
N ASN A 169 -8.68 -9.10 7.95
CA ASN A 169 -10.03 -9.63 8.19
C ASN A 169 -10.26 -9.98 9.66
N ASP A 170 -9.18 -10.15 10.43
CA ASP A 170 -9.23 -10.49 11.85
C ASP A 170 -8.17 -9.73 12.64
N LYS A 171 -8.59 -8.71 13.38
CA LYS A 171 -7.70 -7.90 14.22
C LYS A 171 -7.02 -8.67 15.34
N TYR A 172 -7.58 -9.79 15.78
CA TYR A 172 -7.01 -10.59 16.87
C TYR A 172 -5.81 -11.43 16.39
N ARG A 173 -5.70 -11.65 15.07
CA ARG A 173 -4.54 -12.28 14.46
C ARG A 173 -3.42 -11.29 14.12
N VAL A 174 -3.68 -9.99 14.23
CA VAL A 174 -2.67 -8.95 14.11
C VAL A 174 -2.07 -8.64 15.46
N ASP A 175 -0.75 -8.55 15.52
CA ASP A 175 -0.01 -8.31 16.75
C ASP A 175 -0.52 -7.08 17.50
N TYR A 176 -0.60 -7.21 18.84
CA TYR A 176 -1.10 -6.16 19.72
C TYR A 176 -0.27 -4.88 19.64
N HIS A 177 1.06 -5.01 19.57
CA HIS A 177 1.97 -3.86 19.52
C HIS A 177 1.86 -3.10 18.19
N MET A 178 1.41 -3.77 17.13
CA MET A 178 1.13 -3.12 15.85
C MET A 178 -0.06 -2.16 15.96
N ARG A 179 -1.10 -2.56 16.69
CA ARG A 179 -2.35 -1.82 16.83
C ARG A 179 -2.32 -0.68 17.86
N ASN A 180 -1.53 -0.85 18.92
CA ASN A 180 -1.64 0.01 20.12
C ASN A 180 -0.43 0.90 20.40
N ARG A 181 0.63 0.85 19.57
CA ARG A 181 1.79 1.72 19.77
C ARG A 181 1.64 3.02 18.98
N PRO A 182 1.57 4.18 19.67
CA PRO A 182 1.54 5.48 19.02
C PRO A 182 2.71 5.66 18.05
N GLY A 183 2.44 6.20 16.86
CA GLY A 183 3.45 6.48 15.86
C GLY A 183 3.54 5.47 14.71
N ARG A 184 3.09 4.23 14.89
CA ARG A 184 3.09 3.20 13.83
C ARG A 184 1.83 3.27 12.98
N ILE A 185 0.68 3.04 13.61
CA ILE A 185 -0.63 3.13 12.97
C ILE A 185 -1.30 4.43 13.43
N PHE A 186 -1.48 5.33 12.50
CA PHE A 186 -2.14 6.62 12.74
C PHE A 186 -3.67 6.48 12.72
N TYR A 187 -4.17 5.63 11.83
CA TYR A 187 -5.59 5.29 11.75
C TYR A 187 -5.82 3.79 11.88
N LEU A 188 -6.61 3.40 12.86
CA LEU A 188 -7.18 2.07 12.98
C LEU A 188 -8.67 2.20 12.67
N LEU A 189 -9.11 1.66 11.53
CA LEU A 189 -10.48 1.74 11.04
C LEU A 189 -11.13 0.37 11.09
N ASP A 190 -12.20 0.24 11.88
CA ASP A 190 -12.99 -0.99 11.97
C ASP A 190 -14.19 -0.92 11.02
N PHE A 191 -14.20 -1.78 10.01
CA PHE A 191 -15.28 -1.98 9.06
C PHE A 191 -16.24 -3.04 9.60
N LYS A 192 -17.38 -2.60 10.13
CA LYS A 192 -18.42 -3.45 10.75
C LYS A 192 -19.46 -3.97 9.74
N GLY A 193 -19.11 -4.07 8.47
CA GLY A 193 -20.03 -4.36 7.37
C GLY A 193 -20.48 -3.11 6.63
N LEU A 194 -21.50 -3.27 5.78
CA LEU A 194 -22.06 -2.14 5.04
C LEU A 194 -23.06 -1.40 5.94
N ASP A 195 -22.82 -0.11 6.16
CA ASP A 195 -23.77 0.70 6.93
C ASP A 195 -25.03 1.05 6.10
N SER A 196 -26.09 1.49 6.77
CA SER A 196 -27.37 1.81 6.13
C SER A 196 -27.21 2.90 5.06
N THR A 197 -26.31 3.86 5.27
CA THR A 197 -26.04 4.92 4.30
C THR A 197 -25.41 4.34 3.04
N PHE A 198 -24.44 3.44 3.19
CA PHE A 198 -23.82 2.73 2.07
C PHE A 198 -24.88 1.95 1.27
N ILE A 199 -25.73 1.15 1.98
CA ILE A 199 -26.73 0.33 1.34
C ILE A 199 -27.71 1.20 0.55
N ARG A 200 -28.20 2.28 1.15
CA ARG A 200 -29.12 3.23 0.52
C ARG A 200 -28.51 3.86 -0.73
N GLU A 201 -27.35 4.49 -0.63
CA GLU A 201 -26.68 5.11 -1.76
C GLU A 201 -26.37 4.12 -2.88
N TYR A 202 -25.93 2.90 -2.54
CA TYR A 202 -25.66 1.85 -3.52
C TYR A 202 -26.94 1.40 -4.24
N CYS A 203 -28.02 1.24 -3.52
CA CYS A 203 -29.32 0.85 -4.08
C CYS A 203 -29.89 1.96 -4.98
N GLU A 204 -29.82 3.23 -4.56
CA GLU A 204 -30.25 4.39 -5.37
C GLU A 204 -29.53 4.45 -6.71
N ASP A 205 -28.21 4.16 -6.74
CA ASP A 205 -27.41 4.20 -7.97
C ASP A 205 -27.61 2.97 -8.88
N ASN A 206 -28.01 1.81 -8.34
CA ASN A 206 -28.00 0.54 -9.07
C ASN A 206 -29.37 -0.09 -9.30
N LEU A 207 -30.42 0.33 -8.58
CA LEU A 207 -31.76 -0.19 -8.75
C LEU A 207 -32.60 0.70 -9.70
N LYS A 208 -33.35 0.08 -10.60
CA LYS A 208 -34.30 0.78 -11.47
C LYS A 208 -35.52 1.29 -10.72
N ASN A 209 -35.91 0.62 -9.65
CA ASN A 209 -37.03 0.99 -8.78
C ASN A 209 -36.52 1.24 -7.36
N THR A 210 -36.56 2.49 -6.95
CA THR A 210 -36.08 2.95 -5.64
C THR A 210 -37.18 3.05 -4.60
N SER A 211 -38.44 2.74 -4.95
CA SER A 211 -39.58 2.87 -4.04
C SER A 211 -39.63 1.87 -2.87
N GLN A 212 -38.66 0.95 -2.83
CA GLN A 212 -38.52 -0.08 -1.77
C GLN A 212 -37.20 0.07 -0.99
N ILE A 213 -36.54 1.19 -1.13
CA ILE A 213 -35.32 1.49 -0.36
C ILE A 213 -35.77 2.16 0.94
N ASP A 214 -35.83 1.40 2.02
CA ASP A 214 -36.16 1.88 3.38
C ASP A 214 -34.91 2.37 4.14
#